data_a85648181775d90d9bbd5afc4b0eaf7b
#
_entry.id   a85648181775d90d9bbd5afc4b0eaf7b
#
_cell.length_a   1.000
_cell.length_b   1.000
_cell.length_c   1.000
_cell.angle_alpha   90.00
_cell.angle_beta   90.00
_cell.angle_gamma   90.00
#
_symmetry.space_group_name_H-M   'P 1'
#
loop_
_entity.id
_entity.type
_entity.pdbx_description
1 polymer ?
#
loop_
_entity_poly.entity_id
_entity_poly.type
_entity_poly.pdbx_seq_one_letter_code
_entity_poly.pdbx_strand_id
1 'polypeptide(L)'
;LGTGSLSYFELDEFDKHYGTVPPNKADCAQMLIVEADENGAVRIYPYDVLTDNFFPFVWEIDEPWNVESFKYTDARYKTTDAPWFEDAKITVSDITDKGFNVTFPQARVKTEYVNDYKVVIKESENGLTVKQKKIWSDYYFYNMPETLSVNFDDLKSDTEYEVSVIAGSFWDTYSEPIKTTVKTKS
;
A
#
# COMPACT_ATOMS: atom_id res chain seq x y z
N LEU A 1 15.63 -7.66 10.87
CA LEU A 1 14.97 -6.36 11.03
C LEU A 1 15.62 -5.37 10.07
N GLY A 2 14.84 -4.86 9.13
CA GLY A 2 15.21 -3.66 8.40
C GLY A 2 15.08 -2.45 9.33
N THR A 3 16.14 -1.64 9.44
CA THR A 3 16.17 -0.50 10.38
C THR A 3 15.66 0.80 9.77
N GLY A 4 15.12 0.75 8.55
CA GLY A 4 14.77 1.94 7.79
C GLY A 4 15.99 2.57 7.12
N SER A 5 15.83 3.72 6.52
CA SER A 5 16.90 4.47 5.87
C SER A 5 16.88 5.93 6.29
N LEU A 6 18.07 6.44 6.66
CA LEU A 6 18.27 7.85 6.99
C LEU A 6 18.74 8.70 5.79
N SER A 7 19.03 8.06 4.65
CA SER A 7 19.61 8.73 3.49
C SER A 7 18.66 8.76 2.29
N TYR A 8 18.13 7.62 1.92
CA TYR A 8 17.13 7.45 0.87
C TYR A 8 16.39 6.15 1.11
N PHE A 9 15.19 6.03 0.56
CA PHE A 9 14.33 4.87 0.74
C PHE A 9 14.41 3.97 -0.50
N GLU A 10 14.69 2.69 -0.32
CA GLU A 10 14.62 1.68 -1.37
C GLU A 10 13.40 0.78 -1.16
N LEU A 11 12.70 0.50 -2.23
CA LEU A 11 11.52 -0.36 -2.29
C LEU A 11 11.72 -1.42 -3.37
N ASP A 12 10.99 -2.51 -3.29
CA ASP A 12 10.88 -3.44 -4.40
C ASP A 12 10.20 -2.75 -5.61
N GLU A 13 10.56 -3.15 -6.82
CA GLU A 13 10.01 -2.56 -8.03
C GLU A 13 8.56 -3.01 -8.25
N PHE A 14 7.67 -2.02 -8.37
CA PHE A 14 6.28 -2.20 -8.82
C PHE A 14 6.02 -1.33 -10.06
N ASP A 15 4.75 -1.25 -10.48
CA ASP A 15 4.32 -0.43 -11.61
C ASP A 15 4.30 1.08 -11.34
N LYS A 16 4.73 1.53 -10.18
CA LYS A 16 4.78 2.96 -9.81
C LYS A 16 5.98 3.71 -10.38
N HIS A 17 6.76 3.11 -11.22
CA HIS A 17 7.59 3.72 -12.25
C HIS A 17 8.83 4.50 -11.86
N TYR A 18 9.42 4.26 -10.74
CA TYR A 18 10.67 4.92 -10.38
C TYR A 18 11.75 3.94 -9.92
N GLY A 19 11.61 2.68 -10.35
CA GLY A 19 12.49 1.60 -9.88
C GLY A 19 12.38 1.41 -8.38
N THR A 20 13.47 1.05 -7.74
CA THR A 20 13.52 0.80 -6.29
C THR A 20 13.63 2.06 -5.45
N VAL A 21 13.91 3.23 -6.04
CA VAL A 21 14.09 4.49 -5.32
C VAL A 21 12.98 5.47 -5.69
N PRO A 22 12.08 5.85 -4.76
CA PRO A 22 11.01 6.79 -5.05
C PRO A 22 11.54 8.19 -5.38
N PRO A 23 10.82 9.00 -6.20
CA PRO A 23 11.26 10.33 -6.61
C PRO A 23 11.35 11.31 -5.44
N ASN A 24 10.57 11.10 -4.40
CA ASN A 24 10.51 11.88 -3.19
C ASN A 24 11.31 11.26 -2.02
N LYS A 25 12.37 10.53 -2.35
CA LYS A 25 13.23 9.85 -1.37
C LYS A 25 13.82 10.75 -0.29
N ALA A 26 13.96 12.04 -0.57
CA ALA A 26 14.45 13.03 0.39
C ALA A 26 13.42 13.37 1.49
N ASP A 27 12.14 13.02 1.26
CA ASP A 27 11.05 13.22 2.20
C ASP A 27 10.83 11.99 3.11
N CYS A 28 11.74 11.02 3.07
CA CYS A 28 11.72 9.80 3.88
C CYS A 28 13.02 9.66 4.65
N ALA A 29 12.95 9.64 5.98
CA ALA A 29 14.09 9.28 6.83
C ALA A 29 13.58 8.59 8.09
N GLN A 30 13.85 7.30 8.22
CA GLN A 30 13.30 6.47 9.29
C GLN A 30 14.38 5.77 10.08
N MET A 31 14.13 5.60 11.38
CA MET A 31 14.97 4.80 12.28
C MET A 31 14.08 3.97 13.21
N LEU A 32 14.67 2.98 13.85
CA LEU A 32 14.03 2.22 14.93
C LEU A 32 14.65 2.64 16.27
N ILE A 33 13.78 2.91 17.23
CA ILE A 33 14.18 3.05 18.64
C ILE A 33 13.82 1.75 19.33
N VAL A 34 14.80 1.11 19.96
CA VAL A 34 14.64 -0.16 20.63
C VAL A 34 14.84 -0.01 22.11
N GLU A 35 13.86 -0.41 22.89
CA GLU A 35 13.93 -0.47 24.36
C GLU A 35 13.91 -1.92 24.82
N ALA A 36 14.70 -2.25 25.82
CA ALA A 36 14.64 -3.52 26.51
C ALA A 36 14.49 -3.27 28.00
N ASP A 37 13.59 -3.98 28.66
CA ASP A 37 13.41 -3.88 30.11
C ASP A 37 14.33 -4.86 30.87
N GLU A 38 14.31 -4.79 32.20
CA GLU A 38 15.11 -5.65 33.09
C GLU A 38 14.76 -7.14 32.99
N ASN A 39 13.56 -7.47 32.50
CA ASN A 39 13.11 -8.83 32.27
C ASN A 39 13.41 -9.32 30.85
N GLY A 40 14.01 -8.46 30.01
CA GLY A 40 14.40 -8.75 28.63
C GLY A 40 13.29 -8.58 27.61
N ALA A 41 12.11 -8.11 27.97
CA ALA A 41 11.08 -7.75 27.00
C ALA A 41 11.52 -6.58 26.13
N VAL A 42 11.21 -6.61 24.83
CA VAL A 42 11.67 -5.65 23.84
C VAL A 42 10.48 -4.90 23.22
N ARG A 43 10.63 -3.60 23.08
CA ARG A 43 9.74 -2.70 22.34
C ARG A 43 10.52 -2.02 21.23
N ILE A 44 9.95 -2.03 20.03
CA ILE A 44 10.56 -1.45 18.84
C ILE A 44 9.63 -0.41 18.26
N TYR A 45 10.07 0.84 18.27
CA TYR A 45 9.30 2.01 17.84
C TYR A 45 9.86 2.52 16.51
N PRO A 46 9.13 2.43 15.41
CA PRO A 46 9.48 3.15 14.19
C PRO A 46 9.31 4.66 14.39
N TYR A 47 10.30 5.42 13.94
CA TYR A 47 10.38 6.86 14.14
C TYR A 47 10.73 7.53 12.81
N ASP A 48 9.96 8.55 12.44
CA ASP A 48 10.26 9.41 11.30
C ASP A 48 11.10 10.61 11.77
N VAL A 49 12.32 10.67 11.27
CA VAL A 49 13.32 11.68 11.68
C VAL A 49 12.98 13.07 11.14
N LEU A 50 12.32 13.14 9.97
CA LEU A 50 12.02 14.42 9.32
C LEU A 50 10.84 15.13 9.96
N THR A 51 9.84 14.38 10.40
CA THR A 51 8.65 14.95 11.04
C THR A 51 8.73 14.95 12.55
N ASP A 52 9.79 14.36 13.14
CA ASP A 52 9.99 14.22 14.59
C ASP A 52 8.81 13.49 15.27
N ASN A 53 8.38 12.36 14.68
CA ASN A 53 7.22 11.61 15.15
C ASN A 53 7.45 10.10 15.18
N PHE A 54 6.84 9.46 16.17
CA PHE A 54 6.70 8.00 16.17
C PHE A 54 5.54 7.58 15.25
N PHE A 55 5.76 6.52 14.47
CA PHE A 55 4.66 5.88 13.78
C PHE A 55 3.65 5.30 14.79
N PRO A 56 2.36 5.19 14.44
CA PRO A 56 1.30 4.87 15.40
C PRO A 56 1.21 3.38 15.75
N PHE A 57 2.33 2.66 15.75
CA PHE A 57 2.41 1.27 16.14
C PHE A 57 3.76 0.93 16.78
N VAL A 58 3.77 -0.13 17.57
CA VAL A 58 4.95 -0.65 18.29
C VAL A 58 5.01 -2.15 18.08
N TRP A 59 6.19 -2.67 17.78
CA TRP A 59 6.42 -4.10 17.83
C TRP A 59 6.85 -4.51 19.22
N GLU A 60 6.18 -5.52 19.78
CA GLU A 60 6.39 -5.99 21.13
C GLU A 60 6.82 -7.45 21.13
N ILE A 61 7.92 -7.73 21.82
CA ILE A 61 8.47 -9.07 22.03
C ILE A 61 8.62 -9.24 23.55
N ASP A 62 7.62 -9.88 24.17
CA ASP A 62 7.56 -9.97 25.62
C ASP A 62 8.56 -10.98 26.20
N GLU A 63 8.78 -12.09 25.50
CA GLU A 63 9.69 -13.17 25.91
C GLU A 63 10.62 -13.57 24.74
N PRO A 64 11.70 -12.80 24.43
CA PRO A 64 12.57 -13.07 23.27
C PRO A 64 13.24 -14.46 23.28
N TRP A 65 13.37 -15.07 24.46
CA TRP A 65 13.92 -16.42 24.64
C TRP A 65 12.92 -17.55 24.44
N ASN A 66 11.63 -17.24 24.38
CA ASN A 66 10.55 -18.20 24.25
C ASN A 66 9.98 -18.17 22.83
N VAL A 67 10.41 -19.11 21.99
CA VAL A 67 9.98 -19.18 20.58
C VAL A 67 8.47 -19.34 20.43
N GLU A 68 7.81 -20.01 21.38
CA GLU A 68 6.37 -20.25 21.34
C GLU A 68 5.55 -18.96 21.59
N SER A 69 6.12 -17.96 22.26
CA SER A 69 5.49 -16.67 22.49
C SER A 69 5.64 -15.70 21.29
N PHE A 70 6.44 -16.06 20.30
CA PHE A 70 6.80 -15.16 19.20
C PHE A 70 5.65 -14.98 18.21
N LYS A 71 5.08 -13.79 18.14
CA LYS A 71 3.90 -13.49 17.33
C LYS A 71 4.22 -13.00 15.90
N TYR A 72 5.52 -12.73 15.59
CA TYR A 72 5.95 -12.26 14.27
C TYR A 72 6.53 -13.41 13.45
N THR A 73 5.67 -14.36 13.10
CA THR A 73 6.03 -15.57 12.34
C THR A 73 5.33 -15.57 10.98
N ASP A 74 5.77 -16.42 10.06
CA ASP A 74 5.14 -16.60 8.74
C ASP A 74 3.65 -17.03 8.83
N ALA A 75 3.24 -17.61 9.96
CA ALA A 75 1.83 -17.97 10.18
C ALA A 75 0.91 -16.77 10.42
N ARG A 76 1.47 -15.58 10.59
CA ARG A 76 0.71 -14.35 10.90
C ARG A 76 -0.30 -13.98 9.81
N TYR A 77 -0.05 -14.31 8.54
CA TYR A 77 -1.01 -14.13 7.46
C TYR A 77 -2.38 -14.80 7.71
N LYS A 78 -2.42 -15.84 8.56
CA LYS A 78 -3.66 -16.54 8.91
C LYS A 78 -4.50 -15.81 9.97
N THR A 79 -3.90 -14.88 10.69
CA THR A 79 -4.52 -14.16 11.81
C THR A 79 -4.62 -12.65 11.58
N THR A 80 -3.99 -12.12 10.52
CA THR A 80 -4.05 -10.71 10.17
C THR A 80 -5.34 -10.41 9.41
N ASP A 81 -6.08 -9.41 9.88
CA ASP A 81 -7.27 -8.91 9.19
C ASP A 81 -6.92 -8.34 7.81
N ALA A 82 -7.80 -8.59 6.86
CA ALA A 82 -7.68 -7.97 5.54
C ALA A 82 -7.92 -6.45 5.61
N PRO A 83 -7.26 -5.66 4.74
CA PRO A 83 -7.63 -4.26 4.55
C PRO A 83 -9.09 -4.12 4.11
N TRP A 84 -9.69 -2.94 4.33
CA TRP A 84 -11.03 -2.66 3.84
C TRP A 84 -11.16 -1.21 3.39
N PHE A 85 -12.10 -0.97 2.48
CA PHE A 85 -12.49 0.36 2.08
C PHE A 85 -13.78 0.77 2.82
N GLU A 86 -13.80 1.96 3.40
CA GLU A 86 -14.98 2.50 4.08
C GLU A 86 -15.60 3.58 3.20
N ASP A 87 -16.79 3.30 2.67
CA ASP A 87 -17.56 4.23 1.79
C ASP A 87 -16.75 4.83 0.63
N ALA A 88 -15.75 4.10 0.18
CA ALA A 88 -14.77 4.57 -0.80
C ALA A 88 -15.32 4.57 -2.22
N LYS A 89 -15.01 5.62 -2.98
CA LYS A 89 -15.36 5.74 -4.38
C LYS A 89 -14.12 5.95 -5.22
N ILE A 90 -14.08 5.28 -6.37
CA ILE A 90 -13.11 5.55 -7.42
C ILE A 90 -13.57 6.76 -8.22
N THR A 91 -12.68 7.73 -8.40
CA THR A 91 -12.86 8.87 -9.31
C THR A 91 -12.07 8.63 -10.57
N VAL A 92 -12.67 8.81 -11.74
CA VAL A 92 -11.98 8.74 -13.02
C VAL A 92 -11.96 10.12 -13.65
N SER A 93 -10.77 10.57 -14.07
CA SER A 93 -10.53 11.88 -14.69
C SER A 93 -9.68 11.75 -15.97
N ASP A 94 -9.47 12.88 -16.65
CA ASP A 94 -8.60 12.97 -17.83
C ASP A 94 -8.92 11.94 -18.91
N ILE A 95 -10.21 11.67 -19.11
CA ILE A 95 -10.68 10.65 -20.04
C ILE A 95 -10.39 11.12 -21.48
N THR A 96 -9.62 10.30 -22.21
CA THR A 96 -9.28 10.47 -23.62
C THR A 96 -9.83 9.30 -24.44
N ASP A 97 -9.51 9.25 -25.73
CA ASP A 97 -9.77 8.12 -26.62
C ASP A 97 -8.88 6.89 -26.31
N LYS A 98 -7.78 7.08 -25.58
CA LYS A 98 -6.76 6.04 -25.31
C LYS A 98 -6.49 5.77 -23.83
N GLY A 99 -7.15 6.49 -22.92
CA GLY A 99 -6.83 6.32 -21.50
C GLY A 99 -7.59 7.23 -20.57
N PHE A 100 -7.26 7.08 -19.30
CA PHE A 100 -7.83 7.87 -18.19
C PHE A 100 -6.96 7.76 -16.93
N ASN A 101 -7.18 8.67 -16.00
CA ASN A 101 -6.58 8.62 -14.68
C ASN A 101 -7.58 8.07 -13.65
N VAL A 102 -7.11 7.18 -12.77
CA VAL A 102 -7.89 6.54 -11.71
C VAL A 102 -7.39 7.04 -10.37
N THR A 103 -8.26 7.69 -9.58
CA THR A 103 -7.96 8.16 -8.22
C THR A 103 -8.85 7.44 -7.23
N PHE A 104 -8.29 6.99 -6.11
CA PHE A 104 -9.00 6.27 -5.05
C PHE A 104 -8.41 6.60 -3.67
N PRO A 105 -9.21 6.52 -2.59
CA PRO A 105 -8.73 6.77 -1.24
C PRO A 105 -7.93 5.60 -0.70
N GLN A 106 -7.12 5.86 0.32
CA GLN A 106 -6.45 4.82 1.10
C GLN A 106 -7.47 3.88 1.75
N ALA A 107 -7.19 2.57 1.73
CA ALA A 107 -7.92 1.58 2.51
C ALA A 107 -7.49 1.64 3.98
N ARG A 108 -8.31 1.08 4.85
CA ARG A 108 -8.04 0.96 6.28
C ARG A 108 -7.51 -0.41 6.65
N VAL A 109 -6.74 -0.46 7.72
CA VAL A 109 -6.27 -1.68 8.38
C VAL A 109 -6.41 -1.51 9.89
N LYS A 110 -6.49 -2.62 10.65
CA LYS A 110 -6.57 -2.54 12.12
C LYS A 110 -5.21 -2.36 12.78
N THR A 111 -4.21 -3.09 12.34
CA THR A 111 -2.98 -3.28 13.11
C THR A 111 -1.69 -2.98 12.38
N GLU A 112 -1.75 -2.72 11.09
CA GLU A 112 -0.54 -2.51 10.28
C GLU A 112 -0.81 -1.50 9.16
N TYR A 113 -0.07 -1.61 8.06
CA TYR A 113 -0.28 -0.77 6.89
C TYR A 113 -0.90 -1.56 5.74
N VAL A 114 -1.60 -0.85 4.89
CA VAL A 114 -1.78 -1.28 3.52
C VAL A 114 -0.42 -1.22 2.85
N ASN A 115 0.02 -2.32 2.26
CA ASN A 115 1.29 -2.41 1.57
C ASN A 115 1.18 -1.82 0.17
N ASP A 116 0.21 -2.30 -0.58
CA ASP A 116 0.06 -1.97 -1.99
C ASP A 116 -1.40 -1.96 -2.45
N TYR A 117 -1.59 -1.48 -3.66
CA TYR A 117 -2.87 -1.53 -4.37
C TYR A 117 -2.70 -2.16 -5.74
N LYS A 118 -3.59 -3.08 -6.07
CA LYS A 118 -3.74 -3.63 -7.41
C LYS A 118 -4.94 -2.95 -8.09
N VAL A 119 -4.65 -2.23 -9.18
CA VAL A 119 -5.67 -1.59 -10.02
C VAL A 119 -5.82 -2.40 -11.30
N VAL A 120 -7.02 -2.86 -11.59
CA VAL A 120 -7.31 -3.76 -12.72
C VAL A 120 -8.35 -3.11 -13.63
N ILE A 121 -8.08 -3.11 -14.93
CA ILE A 121 -8.96 -2.62 -15.98
C ILE A 121 -9.44 -3.82 -16.81
N LYS A 122 -10.77 -3.98 -16.89
CA LYS A 122 -11.41 -5.03 -17.71
C LYS A 122 -12.33 -4.39 -18.75
N GLU A 123 -12.38 -4.95 -19.96
CA GLU A 123 -13.44 -4.59 -20.91
C GLU A 123 -14.79 -5.06 -20.36
N SER A 124 -15.78 -4.15 -20.27
CA SER A 124 -17.10 -4.47 -19.72
C SER A 124 -17.84 -5.53 -20.53
N GLU A 125 -17.66 -5.53 -21.85
CA GLU A 125 -18.36 -6.43 -22.77
C GLU A 125 -18.04 -7.92 -22.56
N ASN A 126 -16.76 -8.24 -22.32
CA ASN A 126 -16.27 -9.63 -22.29
C ASN A 126 -15.62 -10.02 -20.95
N GLY A 127 -15.42 -9.06 -20.03
CA GLY A 127 -14.79 -9.26 -18.73
C GLY A 127 -13.28 -9.54 -18.78
N LEU A 128 -12.64 -9.37 -19.94
CA LEU A 128 -11.20 -9.62 -20.09
C LEU A 128 -10.37 -8.51 -19.44
N THR A 129 -9.40 -8.90 -18.64
CA THR A 129 -8.40 -7.97 -18.11
C THR A 129 -7.50 -7.49 -19.23
N VAL A 130 -7.50 -6.18 -19.49
CA VAL A 130 -6.68 -5.57 -20.55
C VAL A 130 -5.45 -4.84 -19.98
N LYS A 131 -5.56 -4.29 -18.77
CA LYS A 131 -4.44 -3.67 -18.06
C LYS A 131 -4.55 -3.98 -16.57
N GLN A 132 -3.41 -4.02 -15.90
CA GLN A 132 -3.33 -4.00 -14.44
C GLN A 132 -2.04 -3.29 -14.01
N LYS A 133 -2.10 -2.62 -12.88
CA LYS A 133 -0.93 -2.03 -12.22
C LYS A 133 -0.95 -2.36 -10.75
N LYS A 134 0.23 -2.61 -10.18
CA LYS A 134 0.44 -2.73 -8.74
C LYS A 134 1.27 -1.53 -8.29
N ILE A 135 0.81 -0.81 -7.29
CA ILE A 135 1.47 0.39 -6.78
C ILE A 135 1.60 0.33 -5.27
N TRP A 136 2.62 0.97 -4.74
CA TRP A 136 2.78 1.15 -3.31
C TRP A 136 1.67 2.05 -2.73
N SER A 137 1.30 1.79 -1.47
CA SER A 137 0.39 2.67 -0.71
C SER A 137 1.06 3.96 -0.24
N ASP A 138 2.36 4.11 -0.45
CA ASP A 138 3.22 5.13 0.12
C ASP A 138 3.32 5.06 1.66
N TYR A 139 3.20 3.84 2.22
CA TYR A 139 3.25 3.51 3.64
C TYR A 139 4.52 3.98 4.37
N TYR A 140 5.57 4.25 3.61
CA TYR A 140 6.85 4.70 4.13
C TYR A 140 6.88 6.19 4.47
N PHE A 141 5.83 6.97 4.14
CA PHE A 141 5.64 8.31 4.66
C PHE A 141 4.91 8.29 5.99
N TYR A 142 5.38 9.08 6.94
CA TYR A 142 4.62 9.32 8.17
C TYR A 142 3.24 9.92 7.86
N ASN A 143 3.21 10.92 6.99
CA ASN A 143 1.98 11.50 6.46
C ASN A 143 1.65 10.84 5.11
N MET A 144 1.03 9.68 5.14
CA MET A 144 0.57 9.00 3.92
C MET A 144 -0.40 9.89 3.16
N PRO A 145 -0.36 9.90 1.81
CA PRO A 145 -1.35 10.62 1.02
C PRO A 145 -2.75 10.04 1.26
N GLU A 146 -3.76 10.91 1.35
CA GLU A 146 -5.16 10.47 1.54
C GLU A 146 -5.70 9.70 0.34
N THR A 147 -5.20 10.02 -0.86
CA THR A 147 -5.60 9.39 -2.12
C THR A 147 -4.40 9.05 -2.98
N LEU A 148 -4.54 8.04 -3.80
CA LEU A 148 -3.55 7.62 -4.79
C LEU A 148 -4.14 7.75 -6.19
N SER A 149 -3.26 8.01 -7.17
CA SER A 149 -3.67 8.14 -8.58
C SER A 149 -2.80 7.27 -9.48
N VAL A 150 -3.44 6.65 -10.48
CA VAL A 150 -2.79 5.79 -11.47
C VAL A 150 -3.31 6.12 -12.86
N ASN A 151 -2.41 6.42 -13.78
CA ASN A 151 -2.77 6.66 -15.18
C ASN A 151 -2.78 5.34 -15.96
N PHE A 152 -3.75 5.18 -16.84
CA PHE A 152 -3.84 4.11 -17.82
C PHE A 152 -3.93 4.69 -19.22
N ASP A 153 -3.10 4.20 -20.11
CA ASP A 153 -3.00 4.56 -21.51
C ASP A 153 -3.04 3.31 -22.40
N ASP A 154 -2.95 3.48 -23.73
CA ASP A 154 -3.04 2.41 -24.72
C ASP A 154 -4.30 1.56 -24.58
N LEU A 155 -5.43 2.17 -24.22
CA LEU A 155 -6.74 1.57 -24.25
C LEU A 155 -7.42 1.77 -25.62
N LYS A 156 -8.47 1.02 -25.88
CA LYS A 156 -9.29 1.20 -27.09
C LYS A 156 -10.22 2.41 -26.95
N SER A 157 -10.44 3.13 -28.03
CA SER A 157 -11.43 4.22 -28.09
C SER A 157 -12.85 3.68 -28.03
N ASP A 158 -13.80 4.54 -27.65
CA ASP A 158 -15.24 4.25 -27.58
C ASP A 158 -15.60 2.95 -26.84
N THR A 159 -14.79 2.55 -25.86
CA THR A 159 -14.89 1.27 -25.17
C THR A 159 -15.19 1.48 -23.67
N GLU A 160 -16.13 0.70 -23.14
CA GLU A 160 -16.46 0.71 -21.71
C GLU A 160 -15.59 -0.27 -20.93
N TYR A 161 -15.10 0.21 -19.77
CA TYR A 161 -14.24 -0.56 -18.89
C TYR A 161 -14.78 -0.62 -17.45
N GLU A 162 -14.67 -1.77 -16.82
CA GLU A 162 -14.74 -1.91 -15.36
C GLU A 162 -13.34 -1.63 -14.78
N VAL A 163 -13.29 -0.71 -13.83
CA VAL A 163 -12.09 -0.41 -13.02
C VAL A 163 -12.30 -1.00 -11.64
N SER A 164 -11.37 -1.80 -11.15
CA SER A 164 -11.38 -2.32 -9.79
C SER A 164 -10.08 -2.04 -9.06
N VAL A 165 -10.17 -1.71 -7.76
CA VAL A 165 -9.03 -1.48 -6.88
C VAL A 165 -9.11 -2.43 -5.70
N ILE A 166 -8.01 -3.12 -5.41
CA ILE A 166 -7.86 -4.07 -4.32
C ILE A 166 -6.67 -3.63 -3.47
N ALA A 167 -6.85 -3.52 -2.17
CA ALA A 167 -5.77 -3.24 -1.23
C ALA A 167 -5.15 -4.53 -0.72
N GLY A 168 -3.82 -4.59 -0.63
CA GLY A 168 -3.06 -5.69 -0.08
C GLY A 168 -2.31 -5.31 1.20
N SER A 169 -2.30 -6.18 2.20
CA SER A 169 -1.46 -6.04 3.40
C SER A 169 -0.07 -6.61 3.17
N PHE A 170 0.84 -6.40 4.12
CA PHE A 170 2.15 -7.07 4.16
C PHE A 170 2.06 -8.59 4.35
N TRP A 171 0.89 -9.12 4.71
CA TRP A 171 0.67 -10.51 5.10
C TRP A 171 -0.23 -11.25 4.11
N ASP A 172 -0.22 -10.83 2.84
CA ASP A 172 -1.00 -11.46 1.76
C ASP A 172 -2.50 -11.56 2.05
N THR A 173 -3.05 -10.65 2.85
CA THR A 173 -4.49 -10.50 2.99
C THR A 173 -4.98 -9.35 2.11
N TYR A 174 -6.13 -9.50 1.48
CA TYR A 174 -6.63 -8.59 0.45
C TYR A 174 -8.04 -8.10 0.77
N SER A 175 -8.31 -6.85 0.44
CA SER A 175 -9.65 -6.27 0.57
C SER A 175 -10.62 -6.86 -0.45
N GLU A 176 -11.92 -6.71 -0.17
CA GLU A 176 -12.90 -6.72 -1.25
C GLU A 176 -12.62 -5.56 -2.21
N PRO A 177 -12.81 -5.76 -3.53
CA PRO A 177 -12.54 -4.72 -4.51
C PRO A 177 -13.61 -3.61 -4.46
N ILE A 178 -13.17 -2.36 -4.50
CA ILE A 178 -14.06 -1.27 -4.91
C ILE A 178 -14.06 -1.16 -6.44
N LYS A 179 -15.18 -0.75 -7.04
CA LYS A 179 -15.37 -0.77 -8.49
C LYS A 179 -16.07 0.46 -9.02
N THR A 180 -15.78 0.78 -10.28
CA THR A 180 -16.51 1.76 -11.08
C THR A 180 -16.48 1.38 -12.56
N THR A 181 -17.25 2.06 -13.39
CA THR A 181 -17.20 1.93 -14.85
C THR A 181 -16.80 3.25 -15.47
N VAL A 182 -16.14 3.20 -16.61
CA VAL A 182 -15.73 4.35 -17.40
C VAL A 182 -15.74 4.00 -18.88
N LYS A 183 -16.08 4.97 -19.73
CA LYS A 183 -16.01 4.83 -21.19
C LYS A 183 -14.97 5.79 -21.74
N THR A 184 -14.01 5.29 -22.56
CA THR A 184 -13.07 6.13 -23.32
C THR A 184 -13.80 6.95 -24.37
N LYS A 185 -13.24 8.08 -24.74
CA LYS A 185 -13.78 8.91 -25.83
C LYS A 185 -13.67 8.20 -27.19
N SER A 186 -14.51 8.63 -28.11
CA SER A 186 -14.42 8.23 -29.53
C SER A 186 -13.35 9.02 -30.26
#